data_a9611ef0077a5db767d95b104c8a1d91
#
_entry.id   a9611ef0077a5db767d95b104c8a1d91
#
_cell.length_a   1.000
_cell.length_b   1.000
_cell.length_c   1.000
_cell.angle_alpha   90.00
_cell.angle_beta   90.00
_cell.angle_gamma   90.00
#
_symmetry.space_group_name_H-M   'P 1'
#
loop_
_entity.id
_entity.type
_entity.pdbx_description
1 polymer ?
#
loop_
_entity_poly.entity_id
_entity_poly.type
_entity_poly.pdbx_seq_one_letter_code
_entity_poly.pdbx_strand_id
1 'polypeptide(L)'
;LSDYVIPVSEERTDYVGAFVVTAGAGADCLKDKFEEEGDTYNSMLLQTLTDRLAEATAEYLHEKVRKEYWGYAKDESLSIPDLYKVKYQGIRPAIGYPSLPDQLLNFTLDGLLDMSRIGVSLTENGAMYPTASVSGIYIAHPSSQYFMIGSIDEEQMRDYASRRNLTEEQARKLLSKNIG
;
A
#
# COMPACT_ATOMS: atom_id res chain seq x y z
N LEU A 1 -0.42 5.11 12.69
CA LEU A 1 -1.53 5.39 11.74
C LEU A 1 -2.88 5.47 12.46
N SER A 2 -3.10 4.65 13.47
CA SER A 2 -4.34 4.64 14.27
C SER A 2 -4.66 6.00 14.90
N ASP A 3 -3.66 6.81 15.22
CA ASP A 3 -3.82 8.15 15.81
C ASP A 3 -4.53 9.15 14.89
N TYR A 4 -4.64 8.83 13.60
CA TYR A 4 -5.38 9.62 12.61
C TYR A 4 -6.84 9.18 12.45
N VAL A 5 -7.28 8.19 13.21
CA VAL A 5 -8.65 7.65 13.16
C VAL A 5 -9.28 7.81 14.54
N ILE A 6 -10.55 8.20 14.58
CA ILE A 6 -11.29 8.43 15.82
C ILE A 6 -11.37 7.13 16.61
N PRO A 7 -11.04 7.14 17.92
CA PRO A 7 -11.15 5.96 18.77
C PRO A 7 -12.62 5.49 18.91
N VAL A 8 -12.82 4.18 19.02
CA VAL A 8 -14.15 3.56 19.21
C VAL A 8 -14.86 4.07 20.48
N SER A 9 -14.07 4.55 21.47
CA SER A 9 -14.61 5.14 22.71
C SER A 9 -15.35 6.47 22.51
N GLU A 10 -15.15 7.13 21.38
CA GLU A 10 -15.90 8.32 21.01
C GLU A 10 -17.14 7.94 20.20
N GLU A 11 -18.30 8.52 20.55
CA GLU A 11 -19.58 8.27 19.86
C GLU A 11 -19.64 9.01 18.50
N ARG A 12 -18.59 8.84 17.68
CA ARG A 12 -18.43 9.46 16.35
C ARG A 12 -17.98 8.42 15.34
N THR A 13 -18.52 8.50 14.15
CA THR A 13 -18.11 7.64 13.03
C THR A 13 -16.96 8.28 12.26
N ASP A 14 -15.94 7.51 11.99
CA ASP A 14 -14.84 7.86 11.08
C ASP A 14 -14.68 6.80 10.00
N TYR A 15 -13.93 7.11 8.96
CA TYR A 15 -13.78 6.24 7.79
C TYR A 15 -12.31 6.06 7.42
N VAL A 16 -11.98 4.85 7.02
CA VAL A 16 -10.71 4.48 6.40
C VAL A 16 -11.02 3.91 5.03
N GLY A 17 -10.34 4.39 4.00
CA GLY A 17 -10.46 3.82 2.66
C GLY A 17 -9.43 2.70 2.44
N ALA A 18 -9.68 1.86 1.44
CA ALA A 18 -8.74 0.84 1.00
C ALA A 18 -8.62 0.85 -0.52
N PHE A 19 -7.46 0.47 -1.04
CA PHE A 19 -7.24 0.40 -2.48
C PHE A 19 -6.31 -0.74 -2.88
N VAL A 20 -6.46 -1.16 -4.10
CA VAL A 20 -5.51 -1.98 -4.84
C VAL A 20 -5.50 -1.55 -6.30
N VAL A 21 -4.33 -1.45 -6.88
CA VAL A 21 -4.11 -1.16 -8.30
C VAL A 21 -3.06 -2.10 -8.87
N THR A 22 -3.13 -2.38 -10.16
CA THR A 22 -2.12 -3.16 -10.87
C THR A 22 -1.86 -2.57 -12.27
N ALA A 23 -0.63 -2.65 -12.69
CA ALA A 23 -0.20 -2.39 -14.06
C ALA A 23 0.46 -3.65 -14.69
N GLY A 24 0.38 -4.78 -14.00
CA GLY A 24 1.00 -6.03 -14.42
C GLY A 24 0.15 -6.89 -15.37
N ALA A 25 -1.12 -6.52 -15.60
CA ALA A 25 -2.00 -7.31 -16.45
C ALA A 25 -1.43 -7.49 -17.86
N GLY A 26 -1.09 -8.74 -18.24
CA GLY A 26 -0.48 -9.09 -19.51
C GLY A 26 1.03 -8.77 -19.63
N ALA A 27 1.63 -8.09 -18.69
CA ALA A 27 3.07 -7.80 -18.69
C ALA A 27 3.90 -9.08 -18.52
N ASP A 28 3.40 -10.04 -17.75
CA ASP A 28 4.11 -11.31 -17.50
C ASP A 28 4.34 -12.07 -18.80
N CYS A 29 3.33 -12.19 -19.67
CA CYS A 29 3.49 -12.87 -20.96
C CYS A 29 4.57 -12.20 -21.86
N LEU A 30 4.67 -10.87 -21.80
CA LEU A 30 5.68 -10.15 -22.56
C LEU A 30 7.08 -10.30 -21.93
N LYS A 31 7.14 -10.34 -20.61
CA LYS A 31 8.35 -10.60 -19.85
C LYS A 31 8.90 -11.99 -20.14
N ASP A 32 8.05 -13.02 -20.07
CA ASP A 32 8.41 -14.41 -20.39
C ASP A 32 8.99 -14.52 -21.79
N LYS A 33 8.39 -13.82 -22.77
CA LYS A 33 8.91 -13.78 -24.15
C LYS A 33 10.31 -13.18 -24.22
N PHE A 34 10.58 -12.08 -23.53
CA PHE A 34 11.93 -11.49 -23.50
C PHE A 34 12.93 -12.43 -22.82
N GLU A 35 12.51 -13.14 -21.78
CA GLU A 35 13.36 -14.12 -21.09
C GLU A 35 13.68 -15.34 -21.99
N GLU A 36 12.70 -15.84 -22.72
CA GLU A 36 12.90 -16.93 -23.72
C GLU A 36 13.84 -16.50 -24.86
N GLU A 37 13.79 -15.25 -25.29
CA GLU A 37 14.68 -14.68 -26.29
C GLU A 37 16.07 -14.31 -25.73
N GLY A 38 16.28 -14.44 -24.39
CA GLY A 38 17.51 -14.04 -23.71
C GLY A 38 17.69 -12.52 -23.59
N ASP A 39 16.63 -11.77 -23.84
CA ASP A 39 16.63 -10.30 -23.77
C ASP A 39 16.36 -9.79 -22.34
N THR A 40 17.37 -9.96 -21.50
CA THR A 40 17.33 -9.54 -20.09
C THR A 40 17.11 -8.03 -19.93
N TYR A 41 17.65 -7.24 -20.88
CA TYR A 41 17.52 -5.78 -20.81
C TYR A 41 16.06 -5.35 -20.96
N ASN A 42 15.34 -5.83 -21.96
CA ASN A 42 13.95 -5.48 -22.18
C ASN A 42 13.03 -6.08 -21.10
N SER A 43 13.35 -7.27 -20.56
CA SER A 43 12.65 -7.85 -19.41
C SER A 43 12.73 -6.92 -18.17
N MET A 44 13.93 -6.46 -17.81
CA MET A 44 14.14 -5.51 -16.70
C MET A 44 13.50 -4.14 -16.95
N LEU A 45 13.57 -3.64 -18.19
CA LEU A 45 12.94 -2.36 -18.55
C LEU A 45 11.42 -2.45 -18.43
N LEU A 46 10.81 -3.52 -18.91
CA LEU A 46 9.38 -3.76 -18.78
C LEU A 46 8.94 -3.78 -17.31
N GLN A 47 9.66 -4.54 -16.47
CA GLN A 47 9.40 -4.59 -15.03
C GLN A 47 9.44 -3.18 -14.41
N THR A 48 10.48 -2.42 -14.71
CA THR A 48 10.64 -1.06 -14.19
C THR A 48 9.51 -0.13 -14.63
N LEU A 49 9.09 -0.22 -15.89
CA LEU A 49 8.01 0.61 -16.44
C LEU A 49 6.65 0.24 -15.81
N THR A 50 6.36 -1.03 -15.65
CA THR A 50 5.10 -1.48 -15.04
C THR A 50 5.03 -1.12 -13.56
N ASP A 51 6.13 -1.22 -12.81
CA ASP A 51 6.20 -0.78 -11.41
C ASP A 51 5.91 0.74 -11.31
N ARG A 52 6.54 1.55 -12.18
CA ARG A 52 6.28 3.00 -12.22
C ARG A 52 4.85 3.33 -12.61
N LEU A 53 4.26 2.55 -13.52
CA LEU A 53 2.88 2.75 -13.94
C LEU A 53 1.90 2.39 -12.81
N ALA A 54 2.17 1.34 -12.04
CA ALA A 54 1.37 0.99 -10.86
C ALA A 54 1.39 2.11 -9.81
N GLU A 55 2.57 2.66 -9.51
CA GLU A 55 2.71 3.80 -8.59
C GLU A 55 2.00 5.06 -9.11
N ALA A 56 2.13 5.38 -10.38
CA ALA A 56 1.43 6.51 -11.00
C ALA A 56 -0.09 6.33 -10.97
N THR A 57 -0.56 5.09 -11.17
CA THR A 57 -1.99 4.75 -11.08
C THR A 57 -2.50 4.92 -9.64
N ALA A 58 -1.72 4.50 -8.64
CA ALA A 58 -2.06 4.71 -7.23
C ALA A 58 -2.13 6.21 -6.87
N GLU A 59 -1.22 7.04 -7.39
CA GLU A 59 -1.25 8.50 -7.19
C GLU A 59 -2.47 9.13 -7.86
N TYR A 60 -2.76 8.76 -9.10
CA TYR A 60 -3.94 9.23 -9.83
C TYR A 60 -5.25 8.83 -9.12
N LEU A 61 -5.34 7.57 -8.67
CA LEU A 61 -6.51 7.11 -7.91
C LEU A 61 -6.66 7.89 -6.60
N HIS A 62 -5.57 8.19 -5.90
CA HIS A 62 -5.59 9.01 -4.69
C HIS A 62 -6.13 10.42 -4.96
N GLU A 63 -5.72 11.05 -6.07
CA GLU A 63 -6.31 12.34 -6.47
C GLU A 63 -7.83 12.22 -6.68
N LYS A 64 -8.29 11.18 -7.39
CA LYS A 64 -9.72 10.93 -7.57
C LYS A 64 -10.46 10.71 -6.25
N VAL A 65 -9.85 9.99 -5.31
CA VAL A 65 -10.40 9.79 -3.98
C VAL A 65 -10.53 11.13 -3.25
N ARG A 66 -9.50 11.96 -3.23
CA ARG A 66 -9.51 13.26 -2.57
C ARG A 66 -10.56 14.21 -3.13
N LYS A 67 -10.68 14.26 -4.46
CA LYS A 67 -11.51 15.25 -5.16
C LYS A 67 -12.94 14.78 -5.43
N GLU A 68 -13.13 13.51 -5.73
CA GLU A 68 -14.38 13.00 -6.30
C GLU A 68 -15.03 11.90 -5.43
N TYR A 69 -14.34 10.77 -5.18
CA TYR A 69 -14.98 9.59 -4.59
C TYR A 69 -15.26 9.76 -3.09
N TRP A 70 -14.32 10.25 -2.34
CA TRP A 70 -14.50 10.64 -0.96
C TRP A 70 -14.78 12.15 -0.84
N GLY A 71 -14.08 12.97 -1.64
CA GLY A 71 -14.39 14.37 -1.83
C GLY A 71 -14.02 15.27 -0.66
N TYR A 72 -13.02 14.93 0.12
CA TYR A 72 -12.58 15.77 1.24
C TYR A 72 -11.66 16.94 0.83
N ALA A 73 -11.22 16.98 -0.43
CA ALA A 73 -10.42 18.05 -1.00
C ALA A 73 -10.87 18.43 -2.42
N LYS A 74 -12.17 18.72 -2.59
CA LYS A 74 -12.81 18.95 -3.90
C LYS A 74 -12.16 20.07 -4.72
N ASP A 75 -11.71 21.11 -4.04
CA ASP A 75 -11.12 22.30 -4.67
C ASP A 75 -9.59 22.19 -4.84
N GLU A 76 -9.01 21.03 -4.58
CA GLU A 76 -7.58 20.80 -4.74
C GLU A 76 -7.12 21.06 -6.16
N SER A 77 -6.12 21.92 -6.32
CA SER A 77 -5.47 22.23 -7.59
C SER A 77 -3.97 22.25 -7.38
N LEU A 78 -3.34 21.08 -7.51
CA LEU A 78 -1.91 20.89 -7.29
C LEU A 78 -1.18 20.65 -8.61
N SER A 79 0.01 21.25 -8.71
CA SER A 79 0.94 20.92 -9.79
C SER A 79 1.66 19.61 -9.53
N ILE A 80 2.24 18.98 -10.57
CA ILE A 80 3.07 17.77 -10.40
C ILE A 80 4.20 17.98 -9.37
N PRO A 81 4.94 19.10 -9.35
CA PRO A 81 5.91 19.38 -8.30
C PRO A 81 5.31 19.46 -6.88
N ASP A 82 4.04 19.86 -6.73
CA ASP A 82 3.37 19.89 -5.44
C ASP A 82 2.95 18.49 -4.99
N LEU A 83 2.53 17.64 -5.91
CA LEU A 83 2.26 16.22 -5.64
C LEU A 83 3.51 15.50 -5.14
N TYR A 84 4.66 15.71 -5.78
CA TYR A 84 5.93 15.16 -5.29
C TYR A 84 6.34 15.66 -3.90
N LYS A 85 5.89 16.86 -3.52
CA LYS A 85 6.11 17.41 -2.17
C LYS A 85 5.03 17.02 -1.17
N VAL A 86 4.11 16.14 -1.56
CA VAL A 86 3.01 15.67 -0.69
C VAL A 86 2.21 16.84 -0.10
N LYS A 87 1.86 17.84 -0.91
CA LYS A 87 1.11 19.02 -0.44
C LYS A 87 -0.41 18.80 -0.40
N TYR A 88 -0.87 17.62 -0.72
CA TYR A 88 -2.28 17.24 -0.61
C TYR A 88 -2.66 16.88 0.83
N GLN A 89 -3.95 16.99 1.15
CA GLN A 89 -4.50 16.52 2.42
C GLN A 89 -4.65 15.00 2.42
N GLY A 90 -4.40 14.38 3.56
CA GLY A 90 -4.51 12.92 3.71
C GLY A 90 -3.26 12.19 3.25
N ILE A 91 -3.26 10.88 3.46
CA ILE A 91 -2.18 9.99 3.04
C ILE A 91 -2.73 8.67 2.50
N ARG A 92 -1.93 7.98 1.69
CA ARG A 92 -2.20 6.62 1.18
C ARG A 92 -1.07 5.64 1.56
N PRO A 93 -0.89 5.28 2.82
CA PRO A 93 0.13 4.32 3.21
C PRO A 93 -0.05 3.01 2.45
N ALA A 94 0.98 2.61 1.72
CA ALA A 94 0.97 1.34 1.00
C ALA A 94 1.48 0.21 1.91
N ILE A 95 0.89 -0.98 1.76
CA ILE A 95 1.30 -2.18 2.50
C ILE A 95 2.70 -2.62 2.05
N GLY A 96 3.54 -2.99 3.02
CA GLY A 96 4.95 -3.34 2.79
C GLY A 96 5.91 -2.16 2.81
N TYR A 97 5.41 -0.91 2.91
CA TYR A 97 6.22 0.30 2.99
C TYR A 97 6.53 0.69 4.45
N PRO A 98 7.51 1.60 4.68
CA PRO A 98 8.01 1.89 6.03
C PRO A 98 6.97 2.33 7.06
N SER A 99 5.85 2.91 6.65
CA SER A 99 4.75 3.29 7.55
C SER A 99 3.74 2.17 7.80
N LEU A 100 3.76 1.10 7.00
CA LEU A 100 2.83 -0.03 7.09
C LEU A 100 3.53 -1.34 6.64
N PRO A 101 4.56 -1.81 7.36
CA PRO A 101 5.47 -2.85 6.89
C PRO A 101 4.88 -4.27 6.87
N ASP A 102 3.78 -4.53 7.57
CA ASP A 102 3.16 -5.85 7.64
C ASP A 102 2.47 -6.23 6.32
N GLN A 103 3.15 -7.04 5.52
CA GLN A 103 2.66 -7.49 4.22
C GLN A 103 1.44 -8.43 4.31
N LEU A 104 1.24 -9.11 5.45
CA LEU A 104 0.06 -9.97 5.65
C LEU A 104 -1.26 -9.17 5.74
N LEU A 105 -1.20 -7.85 5.89
CA LEU A 105 -2.37 -6.99 5.78
C LEU A 105 -3.04 -7.07 4.40
N ASN A 106 -2.32 -7.50 3.37
CA ASN A 106 -2.91 -7.74 2.05
C ASN A 106 -4.04 -8.78 2.08
N PHE A 107 -3.97 -9.81 2.95
CA PHE A 107 -5.09 -10.74 3.11
C PHE A 107 -6.34 -10.07 3.69
N THR A 108 -6.15 -9.10 4.58
CA THR A 108 -7.28 -8.30 5.11
C THR A 108 -7.89 -7.43 4.03
N LEU A 109 -7.05 -6.78 3.20
CA LEU A 109 -7.53 -5.97 2.08
C LEU A 109 -8.20 -6.83 1.00
N ASP A 110 -7.67 -8.01 0.70
CA ASP A 110 -8.28 -8.93 -0.26
C ASP A 110 -9.68 -9.35 0.18
N GLY A 111 -9.86 -9.66 1.47
CA GLY A 111 -11.18 -9.93 2.04
C GLY A 111 -12.19 -8.78 1.94
N LEU A 112 -11.71 -7.53 1.82
CA LEU A 112 -12.56 -6.34 1.67
C LEU A 112 -12.82 -5.98 0.20
N LEU A 113 -11.82 -6.13 -0.67
CA LEU A 113 -11.84 -5.59 -2.03
C LEU A 113 -12.04 -6.66 -3.11
N ASP A 114 -11.78 -7.93 -2.79
CA ASP A 114 -11.71 -9.03 -3.78
C ASP A 114 -10.74 -8.67 -4.92
N MET A 115 -9.44 -8.74 -4.61
CA MET A 115 -8.36 -8.36 -5.54
C MET A 115 -8.37 -9.17 -6.83
N SER A 116 -8.98 -10.37 -6.81
CA SER A 116 -9.13 -11.23 -7.99
C SER A 116 -9.92 -10.56 -9.12
N ARG A 117 -10.81 -9.63 -8.79
CA ARG A 117 -11.61 -8.86 -9.77
C ARG A 117 -10.77 -8.02 -10.73
N ILE A 118 -9.56 -7.68 -10.33
CA ILE A 118 -8.59 -6.97 -11.19
C ILE A 118 -7.40 -7.84 -11.57
N GLY A 119 -7.50 -9.16 -11.36
CA GLY A 119 -6.46 -10.13 -11.71
C GLY A 119 -5.27 -10.15 -10.76
N VAL A 120 -5.41 -9.63 -9.54
CA VAL A 120 -4.37 -9.70 -8.51
C VAL A 120 -4.63 -10.90 -7.59
N SER A 121 -3.59 -11.67 -7.33
CA SER A 121 -3.58 -12.77 -6.36
C SER A 121 -2.50 -12.55 -5.31
N LEU A 122 -2.56 -13.28 -4.21
CA LEU A 122 -1.60 -13.20 -3.11
C LEU A 122 -0.81 -14.50 -2.97
N THR A 123 0.49 -14.37 -2.73
CA THR A 123 1.33 -15.48 -2.30
C THR A 123 1.09 -15.79 -0.82
N GLU A 124 1.58 -16.92 -0.33
CA GLU A 124 1.49 -17.32 1.09
C GLU A 124 2.04 -16.26 2.07
N ASN A 125 2.99 -15.44 1.62
CA ASN A 125 3.57 -14.36 2.41
C ASN A 125 2.88 -13.00 2.18
N GLY A 126 1.73 -12.97 1.50
CA GLY A 126 0.97 -11.76 1.23
C GLY A 126 1.57 -10.84 0.14
N ALA A 127 2.53 -11.31 -0.65
CA ALA A 127 3.00 -10.57 -1.81
C ALA A 127 1.98 -10.66 -2.95
N MET A 128 1.79 -9.56 -3.65
CA MET A 128 0.85 -9.50 -4.79
C MET A 128 1.49 -10.06 -6.08
N TYR A 129 0.66 -10.72 -6.86
CA TYR A 129 0.95 -11.11 -8.22
C TYR A 129 -0.21 -10.65 -9.14
N PRO A 130 0.07 -9.92 -10.26
CA PRO A 130 1.38 -9.47 -10.75
C PRO A 130 2.15 -8.59 -9.76
N THR A 131 3.49 -8.60 -9.84
CA THR A 131 4.37 -7.83 -8.93
C THR A 131 4.18 -6.33 -9.08
N ALA A 132 3.89 -5.85 -10.30
CA ALA A 132 3.58 -4.45 -10.58
C ALA A 132 2.18 -4.07 -10.04
N SER A 133 1.98 -4.23 -8.74
CA SER A 133 0.73 -3.94 -8.02
C SER A 133 1.02 -3.17 -6.75
N VAL A 134 0.10 -2.28 -6.36
CA VAL A 134 0.18 -1.50 -5.13
C VAL A 134 -1.14 -1.59 -4.39
N SER A 135 -1.09 -1.83 -3.09
CA SER A 135 -2.25 -1.86 -2.19
C SER A 135 -2.01 -1.02 -0.96
N GLY A 136 -3.05 -0.56 -0.33
CA GLY A 136 -2.93 0.24 0.88
C GLY A 136 -4.25 0.77 1.39
N ILE A 137 -4.13 1.73 2.29
CA ILE A 137 -5.27 2.40 2.90
C ILE A 137 -5.24 3.91 2.61
N TYR A 138 -6.41 4.55 2.68
CA TYR A 138 -6.55 6.00 2.65
C TYR A 138 -6.93 6.53 4.02
N ILE A 139 -6.23 7.57 4.46
CA ILE A 139 -6.53 8.32 5.68
C ILE A 139 -6.71 9.77 5.28
N ALA A 140 -7.91 10.33 5.53
CA ALA A 140 -8.29 11.67 5.10
C ALA A 140 -7.95 12.77 6.12
N HIS A 141 -7.37 12.41 7.28
CA HIS A 141 -7.10 13.35 8.36
C HIS A 141 -6.19 14.50 7.89
N PRO A 142 -6.54 15.78 8.14
CA PRO A 142 -5.82 16.93 7.59
C PRO A 142 -4.37 17.06 8.08
N SER A 143 -4.05 16.52 9.26
CA SER A 143 -2.69 16.53 9.81
C SER A 143 -1.95 15.22 9.59
N SER A 144 -2.49 14.28 8.79
CA SER A 144 -1.80 13.02 8.51
C SER A 144 -0.55 13.25 7.67
N GLN A 145 0.52 12.53 8.01
CA GLN A 145 1.81 12.60 7.34
C GLN A 145 2.40 11.21 7.17
N TYR A 146 3.17 11.01 6.12
CA TYR A 146 3.98 9.81 5.98
C TYR A 146 5.12 9.82 6.99
N PHE A 147 5.37 8.66 7.58
CA PHE A 147 6.46 8.46 8.54
C PHE A 147 7.08 7.08 8.36
N MET A 148 8.25 6.90 8.91
CA MET A 148 8.87 5.59 9.09
C MET A 148 8.67 5.14 10.52
N ILE A 149 8.27 3.88 10.74
CA ILE A 149 8.10 3.33 12.08
C ILE A 149 9.40 3.39 12.88
N GLY A 150 10.56 3.27 12.18
CA GLY A 150 11.85 3.24 12.85
C GLY A 150 12.10 1.93 13.59
N SER A 151 12.92 1.99 14.65
CA SER A 151 13.18 0.83 15.50
C SER A 151 12.07 0.65 16.53
N ILE A 152 11.65 -0.58 16.72
CA ILE A 152 10.71 -1.00 17.75
C ILE A 152 11.41 -1.93 18.74
N ASP A 153 10.97 -1.92 19.98
CA ASP A 153 11.45 -2.81 21.03
C ASP A 153 10.63 -4.11 21.11
N GLU A 154 11.08 -5.01 21.97
CA GLU A 154 10.44 -6.32 22.17
C GLU A 154 9.01 -6.21 22.72
N GLU A 155 8.71 -5.21 23.54
CA GLU A 155 7.38 -4.99 24.11
C GLU A 155 6.41 -4.55 23.00
N GLN A 156 6.81 -3.62 22.17
CA GLN A 156 6.04 -3.15 21.02
C GLN A 156 5.78 -4.28 20.02
N MET A 157 6.79 -5.12 19.76
CA MET A 157 6.65 -6.29 18.89
C MET A 157 5.62 -7.28 19.44
N ARG A 158 5.65 -7.57 20.75
CA ARG A 158 4.66 -8.47 21.40
C ARG A 158 3.26 -7.88 21.41
N ASP A 159 3.10 -6.58 21.68
CA ASP A 159 1.82 -5.89 21.60
C ASP A 159 1.24 -6.01 20.17
N TYR A 160 2.08 -5.77 19.17
CA TYR A 160 1.67 -5.92 17.77
C TYR A 160 1.25 -7.36 17.46
N ALA A 161 2.03 -8.36 17.85
CA ALA A 161 1.71 -9.78 17.66
C ALA A 161 0.35 -10.13 18.28
N SER A 162 0.10 -9.68 19.50
CA SER A 162 -1.16 -9.88 20.20
C SER A 162 -2.35 -9.27 19.47
N ARG A 163 -2.24 -8.01 19.04
CA ARG A 163 -3.32 -7.30 18.29
C ARG A 163 -3.61 -7.92 16.94
N ARG A 164 -2.59 -8.49 16.30
CA ARG A 164 -2.70 -9.14 14.98
C ARG A 164 -3.04 -10.63 15.08
N ASN A 165 -3.14 -11.18 16.30
CA ASN A 165 -3.31 -12.61 16.54
C ASN A 165 -2.23 -13.46 15.82
N LEU A 166 -0.98 -13.00 15.89
CA LEU A 166 0.20 -13.65 15.34
C LEU A 166 1.03 -14.28 16.48
N THR A 167 1.82 -15.29 16.13
CA THR A 167 2.89 -15.73 17.04
C THR A 167 4.01 -14.67 17.09
N GLU A 168 4.79 -14.65 18.19
CA GLU A 168 5.95 -13.76 18.29
C GLU A 168 6.96 -14.01 17.15
N GLU A 169 7.13 -15.25 16.74
CA GLU A 169 8.00 -15.63 15.62
C GLU A 169 7.54 -15.01 14.29
N GLN A 170 6.24 -15.09 14.02
CA GLN A 170 5.65 -14.46 12.83
C GLN A 170 5.81 -12.96 12.85
N ALA A 171 5.49 -12.30 13.96
CA ALA A 171 5.64 -10.86 14.10
C ALA A 171 7.10 -10.42 13.95
N ARG A 172 8.04 -11.16 14.55
CA ARG A 172 9.47 -10.91 14.43
C ARG A 172 9.97 -11.03 12.99
N LYS A 173 9.48 -12.01 12.25
CA LYS A 173 9.80 -12.17 10.82
C LYS A 173 9.28 -11.00 9.98
N LEU A 174 8.03 -10.60 10.21
CA LEU A 174 7.38 -9.48 9.50
C LEU A 174 8.06 -8.13 9.76
N LEU A 175 8.42 -7.88 11.02
CA LEU A 175 8.98 -6.61 11.48
C LEU A 175 10.52 -6.67 11.60
N SER A 176 11.17 -7.67 11.01
CA SER A 176 12.61 -7.90 11.15
C SER A 176 13.51 -6.72 10.82
N LYS A 177 13.05 -5.83 9.93
CA LYS A 177 13.76 -4.60 9.56
C LYS A 177 13.61 -3.47 10.60
N ASN A 178 12.68 -3.62 11.52
CA ASN A 178 12.30 -2.61 12.50
C ASN A 178 12.70 -3.00 13.94
N ILE A 179 12.98 -4.27 14.21
CA ILE A 179 13.41 -4.72 15.53
C ILE A 179 14.89 -4.39 15.70
N GLY A 180 15.21 -3.56 16.69
CA GLY A 180 16.55 -3.13 17.07
C GLY A 180 17.18 -4.01 18.13
#